data_a3f804e6cedd245bfd8553269b47cbce
#
_entry.id   a3f804e6cedd245bfd8553269b47cbce
#
_cell.length_a   1.000
_cell.length_b   1.000
_cell.length_c   1.000
_cell.angle_alpha   90.00
_cell.angle_beta   90.00
_cell.angle_gamma   90.00
#
_symmetry.space_group_name_H-M   'P 1'
#
loop_
_entity.id
_entity.type
_entity.pdbx_description
1 polymer ?
#
loop_
_entity_poly.entity_id
_entity_poly.type
_entity_poly.pdbx_seq_one_letter_code
_entity_poly.pdbx_strand_id
1 'polypeptide(L)'
;MGAPVANASTPANGCAGQNVQLTVEEQRLTVPVAAGQPAAGPELVKEAGFTPFVSAFGNALCGISNAKAADAFLIEQGKSLWSMAVARAQGKLEIGTLNSYDDRALYWARLELTKDVRQWQPKFALSSAARTKLIGDLDDAARGIDSIDFASSDGAKLVMVSGFDPFELDGGNINRSNPAGAAALQLDGREFTTPQGRIKVESVNFPVLWGAFDDGIVERAYGKALTGPRPMSLMITLSQGYPGEFTIERWAADWRGGEPDNNNLDESAAVPPATGWPQPSPQFIETTLPYQQMVAAQTGSYPVIYHQLFCVWPDSANPGQGTEQCANDGAPAPGAAAASGGGGDYLSNESMYRANRLRIGLGLTTLPGGHVHTPVLDNPAGVLTNAQFESDRKSIVDQTVNIVQAAGAAVPNISH
;
A
#
# COMPACT_ATOMS: atom_id res chain seq x y z
N MET A 1 -0.44 22.31 -41.73
CA MET A 1 -0.02 23.26 -40.68
C MET A 1 0.02 22.44 -39.39
N GLY A 2 1.21 22.14 -38.89
CA GLY A 2 1.38 21.27 -37.71
C GLY A 2 0.98 21.98 -36.44
N ALA A 3 0.21 21.29 -35.62
CA ALA A 3 -0.07 21.73 -34.26
C ALA A 3 1.22 21.72 -33.43
N PRO A 4 1.40 22.69 -32.51
CA PRO A 4 2.57 22.70 -31.65
C PRO A 4 2.48 21.52 -30.66
N VAL A 5 3.55 20.72 -30.63
CA VAL A 5 3.78 19.71 -29.59
C VAL A 5 3.87 20.44 -28.25
N ALA A 6 3.00 20.07 -27.31
CA ALA A 6 3.07 20.60 -25.96
C ALA A 6 4.45 20.34 -25.37
N ASN A 7 5.12 21.41 -24.95
CA ASN A 7 6.42 21.36 -24.30
C ASN A 7 6.29 20.50 -23.03
N ALA A 8 6.98 19.36 -23.03
CA ALA A 8 7.35 18.69 -21.80
C ALA A 8 8.04 19.74 -20.91
N SER A 9 7.56 19.90 -19.68
CA SER A 9 8.18 20.77 -18.69
C SER A 9 9.65 20.41 -18.59
N THR A 10 10.51 21.31 -18.98
CA THR A 10 11.96 21.17 -18.83
C THR A 10 12.23 20.95 -17.34
N PRO A 11 12.98 19.91 -16.94
CA PRO A 11 13.33 19.75 -15.54
C PRO A 11 14.08 21.01 -15.09
N ALA A 12 13.60 21.63 -14.02
CA ALA A 12 14.17 22.86 -13.46
C ALA A 12 15.59 22.66 -12.91
N ASN A 13 16.13 21.44 -12.98
CA ASN A 13 17.34 21.03 -12.27
C ASN A 13 18.46 20.74 -13.26
N GLY A 14 19.48 21.61 -13.30
CA GLY A 14 20.66 21.45 -14.14
C GLY A 14 21.53 20.21 -13.87
N CYS A 15 21.05 19.27 -13.07
CA CYS A 15 21.69 17.98 -12.76
C CYS A 15 20.87 16.75 -13.20
N ALA A 16 19.83 16.92 -14.00
CA ALA A 16 19.03 15.81 -14.52
C ALA A 16 19.53 15.33 -15.90
N GLY A 17 19.70 14.01 -16.06
CA GLY A 17 20.02 13.37 -17.34
C GLY A 17 18.76 13.14 -18.18
N GLN A 18 18.80 13.49 -19.44
CA GLN A 18 17.62 13.47 -20.32
C GLN A 18 17.29 12.09 -20.95
N ASN A 19 18.21 11.13 -20.91
CA ASN A 19 18.08 9.84 -21.62
C ASN A 19 18.09 8.64 -20.67
N VAL A 20 17.47 8.75 -19.48
CA VAL A 20 17.36 7.65 -18.55
C VAL A 20 16.02 6.97 -18.75
N GLN A 21 16.00 5.64 -18.87
CA GLN A 21 14.78 4.87 -18.98
C GLN A 21 13.98 4.97 -17.66
N LEU A 22 12.74 5.41 -17.77
CA LEU A 22 11.77 5.48 -16.67
C LEU A 22 11.04 4.14 -16.51
N THR A 23 10.57 3.85 -15.31
CA THR A 23 9.64 2.75 -15.08
C THR A 23 8.29 3.03 -15.77
N VAL A 24 7.46 2.01 -15.93
CA VAL A 24 6.11 2.19 -16.49
C VAL A 24 5.29 3.14 -15.62
N GLU A 25 5.39 3.03 -14.29
CA GLU A 25 4.72 3.97 -13.38
C GLU A 25 5.19 5.42 -13.61
N GLU A 26 6.50 5.65 -13.69
CA GLU A 26 7.06 7.00 -13.91
C GLU A 26 6.70 7.58 -15.29
N GLN A 27 6.53 6.74 -16.32
CA GLN A 27 6.07 7.18 -17.64
C GLN A 27 4.63 7.71 -17.60
N ARG A 28 3.79 7.18 -16.72
CA ARG A 28 2.41 7.64 -16.52
C ARG A 28 2.30 9.07 -15.96
N LEU A 29 3.38 9.66 -15.44
CA LEU A 29 3.43 11.08 -15.05
C LEU A 29 3.13 12.05 -16.19
N THR A 30 3.13 11.59 -17.45
CA THR A 30 2.82 12.40 -18.62
C THR A 30 1.40 12.15 -19.18
N VAL A 31 0.65 11.23 -18.61
CA VAL A 31 -0.65 10.79 -19.13
C VAL A 31 -1.78 11.67 -18.61
N PRO A 32 -2.57 12.31 -19.50
CA PRO A 32 -3.76 13.07 -19.11
C PRO A 32 -4.95 12.14 -18.84
N VAL A 33 -5.91 12.61 -18.04
CA VAL A 33 -7.17 11.88 -17.81
C VAL A 33 -8.07 11.89 -19.04
N ALA A 34 -7.97 12.93 -19.88
CA ALA A 34 -8.62 13.04 -21.19
C ALA A 34 -7.77 13.85 -22.16
N ALA A 35 -7.99 13.65 -23.45
CA ALA A 35 -7.26 14.36 -24.49
C ALA A 35 -7.36 15.90 -24.34
N GLY A 36 -6.23 16.58 -24.42
CA GLY A 36 -6.14 18.04 -24.27
C GLY A 36 -6.14 18.57 -22.84
N GLN A 37 -6.19 17.70 -21.85
CA GLN A 37 -6.03 18.07 -20.44
C GLN A 37 -4.55 17.96 -19.98
N PRO A 38 -4.19 18.60 -18.86
CA PRO A 38 -2.91 18.37 -18.21
C PRO A 38 -2.71 16.91 -17.81
N ALA A 39 -1.47 16.50 -17.61
CA ALA A 39 -1.13 15.18 -17.07
C ALA A 39 -1.73 15.00 -15.67
N ALA A 40 -2.37 13.85 -15.44
CA ALA A 40 -3.16 13.60 -14.23
C ALA A 40 -2.32 13.66 -12.95
N GLY A 41 -1.16 12.99 -12.94
CA GLY A 41 -0.29 12.95 -11.76
C GLY A 41 0.18 14.33 -11.29
N PRO A 42 0.89 15.12 -12.12
CA PRO A 42 1.32 16.46 -11.74
C PRO A 42 0.18 17.40 -11.36
N GLU A 43 -1.00 17.28 -11.98
CA GLU A 43 -2.15 18.11 -11.60
C GLU A 43 -2.69 17.73 -10.22
N LEU A 44 -2.77 16.43 -9.87
CA LEU A 44 -3.14 15.98 -8.53
C LEU A 44 -2.13 16.42 -7.47
N VAL A 45 -0.83 16.36 -7.77
CA VAL A 45 0.24 16.88 -6.90
C VAL A 45 0.08 18.37 -6.66
N LYS A 46 -0.24 19.14 -7.70
CA LYS A 46 -0.48 20.58 -7.63
C LYS A 46 -1.75 20.91 -6.83
N GLU A 47 -2.86 20.25 -7.12
CA GLU A 47 -4.12 20.47 -6.41
C GLU A 47 -4.03 20.09 -4.92
N ALA A 48 -3.20 19.09 -4.58
CA ALA A 48 -2.90 18.73 -3.20
C ALA A 48 -1.98 19.74 -2.47
N GLY A 49 -1.36 20.69 -3.20
CA GLY A 49 -0.41 21.64 -2.65
C GLY A 49 1.01 21.07 -2.44
N PHE A 50 1.36 19.95 -3.09
CA PHE A 50 2.65 19.29 -2.93
C PHE A 50 3.74 19.78 -3.88
N THR A 51 3.39 20.55 -4.92
CA THR A 51 4.36 21.09 -5.90
C THR A 51 5.55 21.83 -5.27
N PRO A 52 5.37 22.67 -4.22
CA PRO A 52 6.53 23.33 -3.60
C PRO A 52 7.51 22.35 -2.98
N PHE A 53 7.02 21.26 -2.37
CA PHE A 53 7.85 20.21 -1.78
C PHE A 53 8.64 19.46 -2.87
N VAL A 54 7.98 19.01 -3.94
CA VAL A 54 8.61 18.31 -5.05
C VAL A 54 9.68 19.20 -5.74
N SER A 55 9.37 20.48 -5.96
CA SER A 55 10.31 21.42 -6.55
C SER A 55 11.53 21.68 -5.65
N ALA A 56 11.33 21.80 -4.34
CA ALA A 56 12.41 21.96 -3.38
C ALA A 56 13.32 20.73 -3.32
N PHE A 57 12.72 19.52 -3.36
CA PHE A 57 13.45 18.25 -3.43
C PHE A 57 14.39 18.21 -4.61
N GLY A 58 13.89 18.43 -5.83
CA GLY A 58 14.70 18.37 -7.04
C GLY A 58 15.84 19.41 -7.02
N ASN A 59 15.61 20.62 -6.49
CA ASN A 59 16.67 21.63 -6.35
C ASN A 59 17.74 21.20 -5.32
N ALA A 60 17.34 20.66 -4.18
CA ALA A 60 18.25 20.20 -3.13
C ALA A 60 19.11 19.01 -3.59
N LEU A 61 18.54 18.10 -4.36
CA LEU A 61 19.21 16.92 -4.91
C LEU A 61 20.49 17.30 -5.70
N CYS A 62 20.44 18.40 -6.45
CA CYS A 62 21.60 18.91 -7.21
C CYS A 62 22.76 19.39 -6.33
N GLY A 63 22.50 19.74 -5.08
CA GLY A 63 23.50 20.22 -4.11
C GLY A 63 24.22 19.10 -3.35
N ILE A 64 23.78 17.86 -3.45
CA ILE A 64 24.33 16.75 -2.68
C ILE A 64 25.74 16.38 -3.16
N SER A 65 26.67 16.23 -2.22
CA SER A 65 28.10 16.13 -2.49
C SER A 65 28.67 14.70 -2.44
N ASN A 66 27.96 13.74 -1.82
CA ASN A 66 28.44 12.37 -1.68
C ASN A 66 27.27 11.38 -1.40
N ALA A 67 27.54 10.08 -1.56
CA ALA A 67 26.53 9.01 -1.45
C ALA A 67 25.90 8.93 -0.04
N LYS A 68 26.68 9.13 1.04
CA LYS A 68 26.16 9.10 2.41
C LYS A 68 25.17 10.25 2.67
N ALA A 69 25.50 11.43 2.16
CA ALA A 69 24.59 12.59 2.26
C ALA A 69 23.32 12.37 1.43
N ALA A 70 23.43 11.68 0.28
CA ALA A 70 22.30 11.32 -0.56
C ALA A 70 21.36 10.36 0.19
N ASP A 71 21.87 9.30 0.76
CA ASP A 71 21.12 8.31 1.52
C ASP A 71 20.31 8.97 2.66
N ALA A 72 20.98 9.74 3.51
CA ALA A 72 20.34 10.44 4.61
C ALA A 72 19.27 11.46 4.14
N PHE A 73 19.57 12.20 3.07
CA PHE A 73 18.64 13.18 2.50
C PHE A 73 17.39 12.48 1.95
N LEU A 74 17.54 11.41 1.19
CA LEU A 74 16.42 10.73 0.53
C LEU A 74 15.48 10.07 1.54
N ILE A 75 16.01 9.42 2.57
CA ILE A 75 15.20 8.86 3.67
C ILE A 75 14.43 9.98 4.37
N GLU A 76 15.06 11.10 4.69
CA GLU A 76 14.39 12.22 5.37
C GLU A 76 13.31 12.86 4.49
N GLN A 77 13.56 13.01 3.18
CA GLN A 77 12.54 13.53 2.27
C GLN A 77 11.37 12.55 2.08
N GLY A 78 11.64 11.24 2.01
CA GLY A 78 10.58 10.23 1.99
C GLY A 78 9.69 10.29 3.23
N LYS A 79 10.29 10.34 4.43
CA LYS A 79 9.55 10.53 5.69
C LYS A 79 8.76 11.83 5.73
N SER A 80 9.33 12.91 5.21
CA SER A 80 8.67 14.22 5.15
C SER A 80 7.45 14.18 4.23
N LEU A 81 7.56 13.52 3.05
CA LEU A 81 6.44 13.34 2.13
C LEU A 81 5.32 12.51 2.77
N TRP A 82 5.65 11.39 3.42
CA TRP A 82 4.69 10.57 4.16
C TRP A 82 3.98 11.37 5.24
N SER A 83 4.74 12.04 6.11
CA SER A 83 4.20 12.86 7.21
C SER A 83 3.29 13.99 6.71
N MET A 84 3.65 14.63 5.58
CA MET A 84 2.85 15.67 4.95
C MET A 84 1.52 15.08 4.42
N ALA A 85 1.56 13.92 3.76
CA ALA A 85 0.38 13.24 3.26
C ALA A 85 -0.56 12.81 4.40
N VAL A 86 -0.01 12.25 5.47
CA VAL A 86 -0.77 11.87 6.68
C VAL A 86 -1.38 13.09 7.35
N ALA A 87 -0.59 14.16 7.57
CA ALA A 87 -1.10 15.38 8.19
C ALA A 87 -2.23 16.02 7.37
N ARG A 88 -2.10 16.01 6.02
CA ARG A 88 -3.15 16.47 5.11
C ARG A 88 -4.39 15.59 5.19
N ALA A 89 -4.23 14.26 5.12
CA ALA A 89 -5.33 13.31 5.21
C ALA A 89 -6.13 13.48 6.50
N GLN A 90 -5.45 13.71 7.61
CA GLN A 90 -6.06 13.85 8.94
C GLN A 90 -6.53 15.29 9.25
N GLY A 91 -6.48 16.21 8.28
CA GLY A 91 -6.91 17.61 8.46
C GLY A 91 -6.00 18.43 9.40
N LYS A 92 -4.79 17.96 9.67
CA LYS A 92 -3.78 18.69 10.49
C LYS A 92 -2.94 19.67 9.65
N LEU A 93 -2.97 19.52 8.34
CA LEU A 93 -2.33 20.37 7.35
C LEU A 93 -3.33 20.76 6.27
N GLU A 94 -3.72 22.01 6.23
CA GLU A 94 -4.63 22.56 5.24
C GLU A 94 -3.83 23.21 4.10
N ILE A 95 -3.62 22.46 3.02
CA ILE A 95 -2.93 22.91 1.80
C ILE A 95 -3.64 22.39 0.56
N GLY A 96 -3.54 23.15 -0.53
CA GLY A 96 -4.16 22.79 -1.80
C GLY A 96 -5.69 22.84 -1.76
N THR A 97 -6.30 22.35 -2.83
CA THR A 97 -7.75 22.33 -3.03
C THR A 97 -8.34 20.92 -3.16
N LEU A 98 -7.45 19.92 -3.39
CA LEU A 98 -7.86 18.53 -3.51
C LEU A 98 -8.42 18.01 -2.18
N ASN A 99 -9.47 17.20 -2.24
CA ASN A 99 -10.09 16.59 -1.06
C ASN A 99 -9.04 15.86 -0.19
N SER A 100 -9.09 16.04 1.15
CA SER A 100 -8.08 15.49 2.07
C SER A 100 -8.05 13.95 2.11
N TYR A 101 -9.15 13.29 1.76
CA TYR A 101 -9.23 11.82 1.66
C TYR A 101 -8.57 11.26 0.38
N ASP A 102 -7.96 12.11 -0.46
CA ASP A 102 -7.34 11.69 -1.71
C ASP A 102 -5.91 11.16 -1.48
N ASP A 103 -5.72 9.85 -1.71
CA ASP A 103 -4.45 9.13 -1.59
C ASP A 103 -3.50 9.38 -2.77
N ARG A 104 -4.07 9.76 -3.94
CA ARG A 104 -3.32 9.86 -5.19
C ARG A 104 -2.20 10.88 -5.16
N ALA A 105 -2.35 11.95 -4.35
CA ALA A 105 -1.33 12.98 -4.22
C ALA A 105 0.00 12.43 -3.71
N LEU A 106 -0.03 11.51 -2.72
CA LEU A 106 1.16 10.83 -2.22
C LEU A 106 1.80 9.96 -3.31
N TYR A 107 0.98 9.13 -3.98
CA TYR A 107 1.44 8.22 -5.04
C TYR A 107 2.18 8.99 -6.14
N TRP A 108 1.56 10.03 -6.70
CA TRP A 108 2.15 10.79 -7.80
C TRP A 108 3.35 11.64 -7.38
N ALA A 109 3.31 12.27 -6.20
CA ALA A 109 4.46 13.00 -5.68
C ALA A 109 5.68 12.08 -5.49
N ARG A 110 5.47 10.88 -4.91
CA ARG A 110 6.55 9.89 -4.76
C ARG A 110 7.15 9.49 -6.11
N LEU A 111 6.33 9.27 -7.15
CA LEU A 111 6.83 8.97 -8.48
C LEU A 111 7.61 10.14 -9.11
N GLU A 112 7.23 11.40 -8.83
CA GLU A 112 8.05 12.53 -9.24
C GLU A 112 9.43 12.52 -8.55
N LEU A 113 9.47 12.23 -7.24
CA LEU A 113 10.71 12.14 -6.49
C LEU A 113 11.60 10.98 -6.97
N THR A 114 11.05 9.77 -7.16
CA THR A 114 11.83 8.61 -7.63
C THR A 114 12.36 8.82 -9.04
N LYS A 115 11.57 9.42 -9.92
CA LYS A 115 11.99 9.84 -11.25
C LYS A 115 13.17 10.82 -11.19
N ASP A 116 13.09 11.84 -10.32
CA ASP A 116 14.18 12.81 -10.16
C ASP A 116 15.47 12.12 -9.71
N VAL A 117 15.43 11.18 -8.76
CA VAL A 117 16.61 10.40 -8.34
C VAL A 117 17.12 9.49 -9.46
N ARG A 118 16.23 8.91 -10.25
CA ARG A 118 16.58 8.08 -11.42
C ARG A 118 17.33 8.88 -12.48
N GLN A 119 16.88 10.09 -12.75
CA GLN A 119 17.48 11.00 -13.74
C GLN A 119 18.67 11.80 -13.19
N TRP A 120 18.86 11.83 -11.88
CA TRP A 120 19.90 12.63 -11.24
C TRP A 120 21.30 12.24 -11.69
N GLN A 121 22.13 13.23 -12.02
CA GLN A 121 23.55 13.12 -12.35
C GLN A 121 24.39 13.79 -11.27
N PRO A 122 24.76 13.06 -10.20
CA PRO A 122 25.57 13.61 -9.12
C PRO A 122 26.98 13.94 -9.59
N LYS A 123 27.66 14.87 -8.90
CA LYS A 123 29.07 15.24 -9.15
C LYS A 123 30.06 14.18 -8.62
N PHE A 124 29.57 13.10 -8.02
CA PHE A 124 30.36 11.97 -7.52
C PHE A 124 29.95 10.68 -8.22
N ALA A 125 30.81 9.66 -8.15
CA ALA A 125 30.50 8.37 -8.76
C ALA A 125 29.34 7.68 -8.03
N LEU A 126 28.29 7.31 -8.77
CA LEU A 126 27.15 6.57 -8.30
C LEU A 126 26.88 5.39 -9.23
N SER A 127 27.11 4.16 -8.74
CA SER A 127 26.81 2.94 -9.50
C SER A 127 25.30 2.73 -9.65
N SER A 128 24.89 1.93 -10.64
CA SER A 128 23.49 1.56 -10.84
C SER A 128 22.89 0.91 -9.60
N ALA A 129 23.61 -0.05 -8.95
CA ALA A 129 23.15 -0.70 -7.72
C ALA A 129 22.96 0.30 -6.57
N ALA A 130 23.88 1.26 -6.40
CA ALA A 130 23.75 2.30 -5.40
C ALA A 130 22.56 3.22 -5.67
N ARG A 131 22.30 3.55 -6.94
CA ARG A 131 21.12 4.33 -7.33
C ARG A 131 19.82 3.58 -7.04
N THR A 132 19.75 2.29 -7.40
CA THR A 132 18.58 1.44 -7.10
C THR A 132 18.30 1.41 -5.60
N LYS A 133 19.35 1.24 -4.77
CA LYS A 133 19.22 1.29 -3.31
C LYS A 133 18.66 2.65 -2.84
N LEU A 134 19.21 3.76 -3.32
CA LEU A 134 18.77 5.11 -2.95
C LEU A 134 17.29 5.36 -3.32
N ILE A 135 16.85 4.85 -4.48
CA ILE A 135 15.43 4.94 -4.90
C ILE A 135 14.56 4.09 -3.94
N GLY A 136 15.01 2.87 -3.60
CA GLY A 136 14.29 2.00 -2.67
C GLY A 136 14.18 2.61 -1.27
N ASP A 137 15.25 3.21 -0.74
CA ASP A 137 15.24 3.86 0.57
C ASP A 137 14.27 5.07 0.60
N LEU A 138 14.26 5.88 -0.45
CA LEU A 138 13.29 6.97 -0.61
C LEU A 138 11.86 6.44 -0.67
N ASP A 139 11.62 5.39 -1.47
CA ASP A 139 10.31 4.80 -1.67
C ASP A 139 9.77 4.17 -0.38
N ASP A 140 10.57 3.34 0.32
CA ASP A 140 10.20 2.74 1.61
C ASP A 140 9.87 3.83 2.66
N ALA A 141 10.67 4.89 2.75
CA ALA A 141 10.44 6.01 3.65
C ALA A 141 9.17 6.79 3.31
N ALA A 142 8.87 7.00 2.02
CA ALA A 142 7.67 7.69 1.54
C ALA A 142 6.40 6.82 1.60
N ARG A 143 6.52 5.55 2.02
CA ARG A 143 5.43 4.60 2.27
C ARG A 143 5.10 4.44 3.76
N GLY A 144 5.80 5.13 4.64
CA GLY A 144 5.60 5.04 6.09
C GLY A 144 6.44 3.97 6.78
N ILE A 145 7.16 3.09 6.05
CA ILE A 145 7.91 1.97 6.64
C ILE A 145 8.95 2.46 7.66
N ASP A 146 9.63 3.56 7.35
CA ASP A 146 10.63 4.15 8.25
C ASP A 146 10.04 5.05 9.34
N SER A 147 8.74 5.29 9.30
CA SER A 147 8.01 6.12 10.27
C SER A 147 7.29 5.31 11.35
N ILE A 148 7.24 3.97 11.24
CA ILE A 148 6.59 3.10 12.24
C ILE A 148 7.22 3.32 13.61
N ASP A 149 6.43 3.83 14.58
CA ASP A 149 6.87 4.09 15.95
C ASP A 149 5.77 3.80 16.98
N PHE A 150 5.95 2.73 17.74
CA PHE A 150 5.09 2.35 18.85
C PHE A 150 5.69 2.67 20.22
N ALA A 151 6.87 3.30 20.29
CA ALA A 151 7.63 3.45 21.53
C ALA A 151 6.89 4.32 22.58
N SER A 152 6.15 5.34 22.14
CA SER A 152 5.47 6.31 23.01
C SER A 152 4.08 5.89 23.49
N SER A 153 3.63 4.66 23.19
CA SER A 153 2.20 4.26 23.30
C SER A 153 1.91 3.38 24.53
N ASP A 154 2.41 3.76 25.72
CA ASP A 154 2.24 2.98 26.95
C ASP A 154 0.77 2.66 27.26
N GLY A 155 0.49 1.38 27.54
CA GLY A 155 -0.84 0.88 27.90
C GLY A 155 -1.85 0.86 26.74
N ALA A 156 -1.45 1.17 25.51
CA ALA A 156 -2.30 1.03 24.34
C ALA A 156 -2.14 -0.35 23.69
N LYS A 157 -3.22 -0.85 23.08
CA LYS A 157 -3.17 -1.95 22.11
C LYS A 157 -2.50 -1.46 20.83
N LEU A 158 -1.49 -2.17 20.35
CA LEU A 158 -0.72 -1.76 19.19
C LEU A 158 -1.25 -2.45 17.94
N VAL A 159 -1.65 -1.69 16.94
CA VAL A 159 -2.27 -2.18 15.70
C VAL A 159 -1.43 -1.74 14.51
N MET A 160 -0.95 -2.70 13.72
CA MET A 160 -0.26 -2.44 12.45
C MET A 160 -1.22 -2.65 11.29
N VAL A 161 -1.26 -1.68 10.38
CA VAL A 161 -2.14 -1.70 9.21
C VAL A 161 -1.33 -1.45 7.95
N SER A 162 -1.68 -2.08 6.83
CA SER A 162 -1.18 -1.70 5.52
C SER A 162 -2.31 -1.41 4.55
N GLY A 163 -2.16 -0.39 3.72
CA GLY A 163 -2.96 -0.14 2.53
C GLY A 163 -2.15 -0.38 1.26
N PHE A 164 -2.69 0.04 0.13
CA PHE A 164 -2.06 -0.08 -1.18
C PHE A 164 -2.15 1.22 -1.98
N ASP A 165 -1.19 1.38 -2.88
CA ASP A 165 -1.22 2.40 -3.92
C ASP A 165 -2.40 2.22 -4.89
N PRO A 166 -2.76 3.23 -5.67
CA PRO A 166 -3.59 3.09 -6.86
C PRO A 166 -3.02 2.05 -7.83
N PHE A 167 -3.88 1.34 -8.54
CA PHE A 167 -3.51 0.24 -9.45
C PHE A 167 -4.40 0.22 -10.70
N GLU A 168 -4.04 -0.58 -11.71
CA GLU A 168 -4.75 -0.65 -13.00
C GLU A 168 -4.92 0.72 -13.66
N LEU A 169 -3.83 1.49 -13.75
CA LEU A 169 -3.82 2.89 -14.14
C LEU A 169 -3.85 3.12 -15.66
N ASP A 170 -3.89 2.05 -16.46
CA ASP A 170 -3.96 2.11 -17.92
C ASP A 170 -5.41 2.14 -18.44
N GLY A 171 -5.59 2.29 -19.74
CA GLY A 171 -6.92 2.18 -20.37
C GLY A 171 -7.94 3.25 -19.98
N GLY A 172 -7.48 4.45 -19.56
CA GLY A 172 -8.36 5.55 -19.12
C GLY A 172 -8.58 5.64 -17.61
N ASN A 173 -7.89 4.81 -16.84
CA ASN A 173 -8.00 4.73 -15.37
C ASN A 173 -6.91 5.52 -14.62
N ILE A 174 -6.19 6.41 -15.29
CA ILE A 174 -5.07 7.16 -14.72
C ILE A 174 -5.44 7.97 -13.46
N ASN A 175 -6.72 8.21 -13.25
CA ASN A 175 -7.29 8.92 -12.11
C ASN A 175 -7.79 7.99 -10.99
N ARG A 176 -7.48 6.68 -11.03
CA ARG A 176 -7.91 5.73 -9.99
C ARG A 176 -7.30 6.06 -8.63
N SER A 177 -8.12 5.96 -7.58
CA SER A 177 -7.76 6.08 -6.17
C SER A 177 -7.91 4.71 -5.50
N ASN A 178 -7.14 4.43 -4.47
CA ASN A 178 -7.29 3.21 -3.68
C ASN A 178 -7.77 3.55 -2.27
N PRO A 179 -9.03 3.23 -1.91
CA PRO A 179 -9.56 3.55 -0.59
C PRO A 179 -8.80 2.87 0.56
N ALA A 180 -8.12 1.74 0.32
CA ALA A 180 -7.27 1.10 1.32
C ALA A 180 -6.04 1.95 1.64
N GLY A 181 -5.40 2.54 0.62
CA GLY A 181 -4.30 3.48 0.79
C GLY A 181 -4.73 4.78 1.45
N ALA A 182 -5.89 5.31 1.05
CA ALA A 182 -6.48 6.49 1.69
C ALA A 182 -6.78 6.23 3.18
N ALA A 183 -7.29 5.05 3.53
CA ALA A 183 -7.56 4.65 4.91
C ALA A 183 -6.27 4.50 5.74
N ALA A 184 -5.19 3.98 5.16
CA ALA A 184 -3.90 3.92 5.83
C ALA A 184 -3.41 5.32 6.23
N LEU A 185 -3.49 6.31 5.33
CA LEU A 185 -3.16 7.70 5.67
C LEU A 185 -4.03 8.29 6.79
N GLN A 186 -5.31 7.95 6.82
CA GLN A 186 -6.22 8.36 7.89
C GLN A 186 -5.89 7.70 9.23
N LEU A 187 -5.31 6.49 9.22
CA LEU A 187 -5.03 5.69 10.41
C LEU A 187 -3.66 5.96 11.03
N ASP A 188 -2.68 6.36 10.22
CA ASP A 188 -1.28 6.47 10.66
C ASP A 188 -1.10 7.39 11.87
N GLY A 189 -0.41 6.87 12.88
CA GLY A 189 -0.14 7.60 14.11
C GLY A 189 -1.38 7.87 15.00
N ARG A 190 -2.60 7.41 14.62
CA ARG A 190 -3.82 7.71 15.40
C ARG A 190 -3.93 6.88 16.67
N GLU A 191 -4.48 7.54 17.68
CA GLU A 191 -4.93 6.89 18.90
C GLU A 191 -6.45 6.96 19.02
N PHE A 192 -7.05 5.84 19.41
CA PHE A 192 -8.49 5.74 19.69
C PHE A 192 -8.68 5.38 21.16
N THR A 193 -9.63 6.03 21.83
CA THR A 193 -10.09 5.65 23.16
C THR A 193 -11.40 4.87 23.00
N THR A 194 -11.43 3.65 23.50
CA THR A 194 -12.62 2.79 23.49
C THR A 194 -12.94 2.33 24.91
N PRO A 195 -14.15 1.81 25.17
CA PRO A 195 -14.47 1.22 26.47
C PRO A 195 -13.55 0.02 26.84
N GLN A 196 -12.92 -0.61 25.83
CA GLN A 196 -12.01 -1.74 25.99
C GLN A 196 -10.54 -1.34 26.07
N GLY A 197 -10.24 -0.04 26.15
CA GLY A 197 -8.90 0.51 26.27
C GLY A 197 -8.47 1.38 25.10
N ARG A 198 -7.25 1.89 25.18
CA ARG A 198 -6.65 2.69 24.12
C ARG A 198 -6.10 1.81 23.01
N ILE A 199 -6.14 2.31 21.77
CA ILE A 199 -5.61 1.67 20.58
C ILE A 199 -4.67 2.66 19.92
N LYS A 200 -3.45 2.26 19.60
CA LYS A 200 -2.50 3.02 18.77
C LYS A 200 -2.34 2.31 17.44
N VAL A 201 -2.52 3.03 16.36
CA VAL A 201 -2.38 2.50 15.00
C VAL A 201 -1.15 3.13 14.34
N GLU A 202 -0.34 2.32 13.72
CA GLU A 202 0.66 2.72 12.73
C GLU A 202 0.33 2.06 11.41
N SER A 203 0.63 2.73 10.30
CA SER A 203 0.29 2.21 8.99
C SER A 203 1.34 2.46 7.92
N VAL A 204 1.23 1.71 6.83
CA VAL A 204 2.08 1.84 5.63
C VAL A 204 1.24 1.67 4.37
N ASN A 205 1.75 2.13 3.22
CA ASN A 205 1.17 1.84 1.91
C ASN A 205 2.10 0.96 1.09
N PHE A 206 1.63 -0.20 0.63
CA PHE A 206 2.37 -1.06 -0.27
C PHE A 206 2.25 -0.63 -1.73
N PRO A 207 3.30 -0.80 -2.53
CA PRO A 207 3.20 -0.67 -3.98
C PRO A 207 2.40 -1.83 -4.58
N VAL A 208 1.84 -1.60 -5.74
CA VAL A 208 1.27 -2.68 -6.56
C VAL A 208 2.35 -3.13 -7.55
N LEU A 209 3.38 -3.80 -7.02
CA LEU A 209 4.58 -4.23 -7.77
C LEU A 209 5.07 -5.58 -7.26
N TRP A 210 5.08 -6.60 -8.13
CA TRP A 210 5.59 -7.95 -7.81
C TRP A 210 7.03 -7.89 -7.28
N GLY A 211 7.90 -7.13 -7.95
CA GLY A 211 9.31 -7.01 -7.55
C GLY A 211 9.52 -6.45 -6.15
N ALA A 212 8.68 -5.52 -5.69
CA ALA A 212 8.77 -4.98 -4.34
C ALA A 212 8.38 -6.04 -3.28
N PHE A 213 7.42 -6.90 -3.61
CA PHE A 213 7.05 -8.04 -2.76
C PHE A 213 8.17 -9.08 -2.73
N ASP A 214 8.81 -9.37 -3.86
CA ASP A 214 9.99 -10.26 -3.93
C ASP A 214 11.15 -9.75 -3.09
N ASP A 215 11.36 -8.43 -3.07
CA ASP A 215 12.34 -7.76 -2.23
C ASP A 215 11.93 -7.73 -0.73
N GLY A 216 10.78 -8.30 -0.37
CA GLY A 216 10.34 -8.49 1.01
C GLY A 216 9.79 -7.21 1.67
N ILE A 217 9.13 -6.34 0.94
CA ILE A 217 8.56 -5.09 1.50
C ILE A 217 7.56 -5.36 2.63
N VAL A 218 6.75 -6.42 2.51
CA VAL A 218 5.77 -6.82 3.54
C VAL A 218 6.49 -7.24 4.81
N GLU A 219 7.53 -8.06 4.67
CA GLU A 219 8.34 -8.53 5.79
C GLU A 219 9.14 -7.40 6.45
N ARG A 220 9.65 -6.42 5.68
CA ARG A 220 10.32 -5.23 6.26
C ARG A 220 9.34 -4.39 7.09
N ALA A 221 8.15 -4.15 6.58
CA ALA A 221 7.15 -3.33 7.25
C ALA A 221 6.60 -4.02 8.52
N TYR A 222 6.05 -5.22 8.38
CA TYR A 222 5.49 -5.95 9.52
C TYR A 222 6.57 -6.48 10.47
N GLY A 223 7.72 -6.89 9.94
CA GLY A 223 8.85 -7.36 10.75
C GLY A 223 9.35 -6.31 11.73
N LYS A 224 9.44 -5.04 11.31
CA LYS A 224 9.80 -3.93 12.19
C LYS A 224 8.82 -3.79 13.36
N ALA A 225 7.52 -3.93 13.11
CA ALA A 225 6.48 -3.89 14.13
C ALA A 225 6.52 -5.15 15.04
N LEU A 226 6.63 -6.35 14.44
CA LEU A 226 6.56 -7.63 15.14
C LEU A 226 7.80 -7.95 15.98
N THR A 227 8.96 -7.44 15.60
CA THR A 227 10.24 -7.61 16.35
C THR A 227 10.60 -6.40 17.20
N GLY A 228 9.74 -5.39 17.21
CA GLY A 228 9.93 -4.19 18.04
C GLY A 228 9.91 -4.50 19.55
N PRO A 229 10.26 -3.52 20.37
CA PRO A 229 10.39 -3.71 21.83
C PRO A 229 9.05 -3.92 22.53
N ARG A 230 7.95 -3.71 21.84
CA ARG A 230 6.58 -3.85 22.37
C ARG A 230 5.78 -4.86 21.56
N PRO A 231 5.04 -5.76 22.24
CA PRO A 231 4.25 -6.76 21.55
C PRO A 231 3.07 -6.11 20.83
N MET A 232 2.85 -6.54 19.58
CA MET A 232 1.69 -6.15 18.78
C MET A 232 0.41 -6.81 19.34
N SER A 233 -0.70 -6.12 19.22
CA SER A 233 -2.03 -6.63 19.61
C SER A 233 -2.84 -7.11 18.40
N LEU A 234 -2.57 -6.59 17.22
CA LEU A 234 -3.34 -6.88 16.01
C LEU A 234 -2.54 -6.46 14.77
N MET A 235 -2.68 -7.20 13.68
CA MET A 235 -2.18 -6.82 12.36
C MET A 235 -3.25 -7.03 11.29
N ILE A 236 -3.44 -6.03 10.41
CA ILE A 236 -4.44 -6.05 9.36
C ILE A 236 -3.80 -5.57 8.05
N THR A 237 -3.97 -6.34 6.98
CA THR A 237 -3.73 -5.85 5.62
C THR A 237 -5.05 -5.39 5.00
N LEU A 238 -5.03 -4.26 4.29
CA LEU A 238 -6.19 -3.68 3.61
C LEU A 238 -5.92 -3.61 2.12
N SER A 239 -6.91 -3.93 1.29
CA SER A 239 -6.90 -3.65 -0.15
C SER A 239 -8.31 -3.40 -0.69
N GLN A 240 -8.42 -2.96 -1.92
CA GLN A 240 -9.70 -2.85 -2.60
C GLN A 240 -10.10 -4.22 -3.17
N GLY A 241 -11.35 -4.62 -2.98
CA GLY A 241 -11.86 -5.93 -3.38
C GLY A 241 -13.20 -5.88 -4.12
N TYR A 242 -14.29 -6.25 -3.48
CA TYR A 242 -15.60 -6.43 -4.10
C TYR A 242 -16.44 -5.15 -4.15
N PRO A 243 -17.31 -4.96 -5.17
CA PRO A 243 -18.21 -3.83 -5.21
C PRO A 243 -19.25 -3.85 -4.08
N GLY A 244 -19.44 -2.71 -3.41
CA GLY A 244 -20.57 -2.49 -2.51
C GLY A 244 -20.50 -3.16 -1.13
N GLU A 245 -19.42 -3.83 -0.78
CA GLU A 245 -19.26 -4.51 0.50
C GLU A 245 -17.81 -4.55 1.00
N PHE A 246 -17.64 -4.66 2.32
CA PHE A 246 -16.38 -5.05 2.95
C PHE A 246 -16.35 -6.55 3.15
N THR A 247 -15.22 -7.18 2.86
CA THR A 247 -15.04 -8.60 3.17
C THR A 247 -13.85 -8.80 4.11
N ILE A 248 -14.06 -9.64 5.13
CA ILE A 248 -13.00 -10.13 6.01
C ILE A 248 -12.61 -11.51 5.46
N GLU A 249 -11.41 -11.60 4.91
CA GLU A 249 -10.98 -12.80 4.21
C GLU A 249 -10.58 -13.91 5.20
N ARG A 250 -11.15 -15.10 5.01
CA ARG A 250 -10.82 -16.25 5.83
C ARG A 250 -9.47 -16.84 5.46
N TRP A 251 -9.19 -16.99 4.16
CA TRP A 251 -8.04 -17.72 3.67
C TRP A 251 -7.09 -16.84 2.87
N ALA A 252 -5.79 -16.94 3.15
CA ALA A 252 -4.71 -16.54 2.27
C ALA A 252 -4.06 -17.78 1.68
N ALA A 253 -3.78 -17.76 0.37
CA ALA A 253 -3.21 -18.85 -0.40
C ALA A 253 -1.72 -18.65 -0.68
N ASP A 254 -0.93 -19.73 -0.68
CA ASP A 254 0.48 -19.76 -1.11
C ASP A 254 0.57 -19.78 -2.65
N TRP A 255 -0.12 -18.83 -3.28
CA TRP A 255 -0.10 -18.64 -4.73
C TRP A 255 -0.29 -17.17 -5.05
N ARG A 256 0.35 -16.72 -6.15
CA ARG A 256 0.21 -15.37 -6.67
C ARG A 256 -0.01 -15.38 -8.17
N GLY A 257 -0.79 -14.42 -8.68
CA GLY A 257 -1.17 -14.29 -10.08
C GLY A 257 -2.21 -13.20 -10.26
N GLY A 258 -3.14 -13.44 -11.17
CA GLY A 258 -4.27 -12.56 -11.45
C GLY A 258 -3.93 -11.49 -12.47
N GLU A 259 -3.82 -10.26 -12.04
CA GLU A 259 -3.66 -9.11 -12.92
C GLU A 259 -2.19 -8.65 -13.00
N PRO A 260 -1.78 -7.96 -14.09
CA PRO A 260 -0.49 -7.31 -14.17
C PRO A 260 -0.28 -6.28 -13.05
N ASP A 261 0.95 -6.12 -12.61
CA ASP A 261 1.34 -5.08 -11.67
C ASP A 261 1.40 -3.68 -12.34
N ASN A 262 1.70 -2.63 -11.56
CA ASN A 262 1.80 -1.27 -12.09
C ASN A 262 2.98 -1.05 -13.06
N ASN A 263 3.89 -2.01 -13.20
CA ASN A 263 4.89 -2.03 -14.27
C ASN A 263 4.50 -2.94 -15.43
N ASN A 264 3.24 -3.40 -15.49
CA ASN A 264 2.68 -4.29 -16.50
C ASN A 264 3.43 -5.65 -16.57
N LEU A 265 3.85 -6.15 -15.40
CA LEU A 265 4.46 -7.47 -15.26
C LEU A 265 3.43 -8.45 -14.72
N ASP A 266 3.34 -9.63 -15.36
CA ASP A 266 2.52 -10.74 -14.92
C ASP A 266 3.34 -11.72 -14.10
N GLU A 267 2.71 -12.32 -13.09
CA GLU A 267 3.26 -13.42 -12.31
C GLU A 267 2.24 -14.57 -12.20
N SER A 268 2.72 -15.80 -12.05
CA SER A 268 1.91 -16.96 -11.71
C SER A 268 2.80 -18.02 -11.08
N ALA A 269 2.85 -18.06 -9.75
CA ALA A 269 3.75 -18.93 -9.00
C ALA A 269 3.33 -19.06 -7.52
N ALA A 270 3.95 -19.99 -6.80
CA ALA A 270 3.91 -19.96 -5.34
C ALA A 270 4.57 -18.69 -4.80
N VAL A 271 4.07 -18.16 -3.68
CA VAL A 271 4.59 -16.93 -3.07
C VAL A 271 6.04 -17.13 -2.61
N PRO A 272 7.02 -16.44 -3.22
CA PRO A 272 8.42 -16.65 -2.89
C PRO A 272 8.76 -16.20 -1.47
N PRO A 273 9.78 -16.80 -0.83
CA PRO A 273 10.24 -16.38 0.49
C PRO A 273 11.06 -15.09 0.40
N ALA A 274 10.92 -14.21 1.38
CA ALA A 274 11.79 -13.05 1.54
C ALA A 274 13.07 -13.42 2.32
N THR A 275 14.21 -12.94 1.83
CA THR A 275 15.51 -13.22 2.43
C THR A 275 15.61 -12.64 3.85
N GLY A 276 16.17 -13.42 4.78
CA GLY A 276 16.48 -12.96 6.14
C GLY A 276 15.34 -13.08 7.14
N TRP A 277 14.16 -13.60 6.73
CA TRP A 277 13.02 -13.78 7.60
C TRP A 277 12.64 -15.25 7.74
N PRO A 278 12.10 -15.70 8.90
CA PRO A 278 11.59 -17.06 9.07
C PRO A 278 10.30 -17.21 8.26
N GLN A 279 10.26 -18.20 7.37
CA GLN A 279 9.16 -18.33 6.40
C GLN A 279 8.72 -19.79 6.26
N PRO A 280 7.79 -20.26 7.11
CA PRO A 280 7.07 -21.50 6.85
C PRO A 280 6.25 -21.36 5.55
N SER A 281 5.99 -22.47 4.87
CA SER A 281 5.23 -22.47 3.60
C SER A 281 3.95 -23.30 3.70
N PRO A 282 2.98 -22.94 4.57
CA PRO A 282 1.67 -23.57 4.55
C PRO A 282 0.94 -23.19 3.25
N GLN A 283 0.23 -24.13 2.66
CA GLN A 283 -0.54 -23.85 1.42
C GLN A 283 -1.63 -22.80 1.66
N PHE A 284 -2.24 -22.79 2.83
CA PHE A 284 -3.22 -21.80 3.23
C PHE A 284 -2.94 -21.30 4.65
N ILE A 285 -3.23 -20.02 4.88
CA ILE A 285 -3.22 -19.43 6.23
C ILE A 285 -4.62 -18.90 6.52
N GLU A 286 -5.22 -19.39 7.61
CA GLU A 286 -6.52 -18.92 8.07
C GLU A 286 -6.35 -17.61 8.87
N THR A 287 -7.28 -16.68 8.65
CA THR A 287 -7.38 -15.44 9.44
C THR A 287 -7.58 -15.75 10.91
N THR A 288 -6.98 -14.95 11.77
CA THR A 288 -7.22 -14.96 13.22
C THR A 288 -7.79 -13.63 13.69
N LEU A 289 -8.30 -12.81 12.77
CA LEU A 289 -9.02 -11.58 13.10
C LEU A 289 -10.27 -11.89 13.96
N PRO A 290 -10.68 -10.99 14.83
CA PRO A 290 -11.93 -11.11 15.59
C PRO A 290 -13.16 -10.83 14.69
N TYR A 291 -13.30 -11.62 13.60
CA TYR A 291 -14.24 -11.35 12.52
C TYR A 291 -15.71 -11.28 12.97
N GLN A 292 -16.09 -12.09 13.98
CA GLN A 292 -17.46 -12.06 14.49
C GLN A 292 -17.80 -10.70 15.09
N GLN A 293 -16.88 -10.12 15.88
CA GLN A 293 -17.04 -8.79 16.47
C GLN A 293 -16.98 -7.69 15.40
N MET A 294 -16.10 -7.84 14.41
CA MET A 294 -15.98 -6.88 13.30
C MET A 294 -17.27 -6.83 12.47
N VAL A 295 -17.85 -7.97 12.12
CA VAL A 295 -19.14 -8.07 11.41
C VAL A 295 -20.28 -7.49 12.25
N ALA A 296 -20.32 -7.79 13.55
CA ALA A 296 -21.38 -7.33 14.44
C ALA A 296 -21.31 -5.85 14.81
N ALA A 297 -20.19 -5.17 14.55
CA ALA A 297 -19.92 -3.80 15.01
C ALA A 297 -20.72 -2.71 14.28
N GLN A 298 -21.39 -3.01 13.16
CA GLN A 298 -22.17 -2.05 12.36
C GLN A 298 -21.41 -0.74 12.09
N THR A 299 -20.23 -0.84 11.51
CA THR A 299 -19.25 0.23 11.40
C THR A 299 -19.58 1.34 10.39
N GLY A 300 -20.58 1.15 9.54
CA GLY A 300 -21.01 2.11 8.52
C GLY A 300 -22.13 1.56 7.65
N SER A 301 -22.32 2.17 6.46
CA SER A 301 -23.42 1.86 5.55
C SER A 301 -23.21 0.64 4.67
N TYR A 302 -21.96 0.25 4.42
CA TYR A 302 -21.65 -0.94 3.64
C TYR A 302 -21.74 -2.19 4.52
N PRO A 303 -22.28 -3.31 4.02
CA PRO A 303 -22.23 -4.59 4.72
C PRO A 303 -20.79 -5.01 4.95
N VAL A 304 -20.54 -5.69 6.08
CA VAL A 304 -19.26 -6.33 6.40
C VAL A 304 -19.49 -7.84 6.44
N ILE A 305 -18.82 -8.58 5.56
CA ILE A 305 -19.05 -10.00 5.33
C ILE A 305 -17.82 -10.81 5.71
N TYR A 306 -18.01 -11.95 6.36
CA TYR A 306 -16.94 -12.95 6.53
C TYR A 306 -16.89 -13.83 5.27
N HIS A 307 -15.88 -13.59 4.45
CA HIS A 307 -15.71 -14.23 3.14
C HIS A 307 -14.83 -15.47 3.27
N GLN A 308 -15.37 -16.63 2.88
CA GLN A 308 -14.76 -17.93 3.17
C GLN A 308 -14.22 -18.63 1.94
N LEU A 309 -14.24 -17.99 0.76
CA LEU A 309 -13.76 -18.53 -0.49
C LEU A 309 -12.29 -18.96 -0.40
N PHE A 310 -12.00 -20.11 -0.98
CA PHE A 310 -10.65 -20.56 -1.35
C PHE A 310 -10.72 -21.39 -2.61
N CYS A 311 -9.63 -21.42 -3.37
CA CYS A 311 -9.49 -22.28 -4.53
C CYS A 311 -8.21 -23.10 -4.45
N VAL A 312 -8.26 -24.32 -5.00
CA VAL A 312 -7.13 -25.25 -5.05
C VAL A 312 -6.84 -25.66 -6.48
N TRP A 313 -5.60 -25.94 -6.78
CA TRP A 313 -5.24 -26.60 -8.05
C TRP A 313 -5.70 -28.04 -8.03
N PRO A 314 -6.25 -28.56 -9.17
CA PRO A 314 -6.77 -29.92 -9.25
C PRO A 314 -5.69 -31.00 -9.09
N ASP A 315 -4.45 -30.69 -9.43
CA ASP A 315 -3.29 -31.55 -9.27
C ASP A 315 -2.24 -30.86 -8.36
N SER A 316 -2.13 -31.33 -7.13
CA SER A 316 -1.17 -30.78 -6.17
C SER A 316 0.30 -31.07 -6.52
N ALA A 317 0.58 -31.98 -7.45
CA ALA A 317 1.93 -32.22 -7.95
C ALA A 317 2.34 -31.22 -9.06
N ASN A 318 1.37 -30.58 -9.70
CA ASN A 318 1.56 -29.64 -10.80
C ASN A 318 0.69 -28.38 -10.57
N PRO A 319 0.96 -27.57 -9.52
CA PRO A 319 0.21 -26.34 -9.27
C PRO A 319 0.38 -25.36 -10.43
N GLY A 320 -0.63 -24.55 -10.68
CA GLY A 320 -0.67 -23.66 -11.84
C GLY A 320 -1.21 -24.31 -13.12
N GLN A 321 -1.61 -25.59 -13.08
CA GLN A 321 -2.15 -26.30 -14.23
C GLN A 321 -3.60 -26.72 -14.00
N GLY A 322 -4.42 -26.60 -15.05
CA GLY A 322 -5.83 -26.94 -15.04
C GLY A 322 -6.71 -25.80 -14.55
N THR A 323 -7.99 -26.10 -14.34
CA THR A 323 -8.96 -25.15 -13.83
C THR A 323 -9.04 -25.25 -12.31
N GLU A 324 -8.94 -24.14 -11.63
CA GLU A 324 -9.09 -24.05 -10.18
C GLU A 324 -10.43 -24.60 -9.71
N GLN A 325 -10.40 -25.25 -8.55
CA GLN A 325 -11.58 -25.79 -7.87
C GLN A 325 -11.83 -24.98 -6.61
N CYS A 326 -12.95 -24.25 -6.59
CA CYS A 326 -13.25 -23.31 -5.51
C CYS A 326 -14.37 -23.83 -4.60
N ALA A 327 -14.30 -23.43 -3.32
CA ALA A 327 -15.32 -23.64 -2.32
C ALA A 327 -15.54 -22.35 -1.51
N ASN A 328 -16.81 -22.09 -1.14
CA ASN A 328 -17.21 -20.91 -0.37
C ASN A 328 -17.41 -21.20 1.13
N ASP A 329 -17.12 -22.41 1.54
CA ASP A 329 -17.26 -22.87 2.93
C ASP A 329 -16.24 -23.98 3.24
N GLY A 330 -16.16 -24.37 4.50
CA GLY A 330 -15.25 -25.42 4.92
C GLY A 330 -13.81 -24.97 5.02
N ALA A 331 -12.90 -25.92 4.86
CA ALA A 331 -11.45 -25.72 4.89
C ALA A 331 -10.78 -26.49 3.77
N PRO A 332 -9.65 -26.01 3.21
CA PRO A 332 -8.84 -26.75 2.26
C PRO A 332 -8.45 -28.13 2.82
N ALA A 333 -8.53 -29.15 1.95
CA ALA A 333 -8.12 -30.48 2.36
C ALA A 333 -6.62 -30.53 2.70
N PRO A 334 -6.18 -31.35 3.64
CA PRO A 334 -4.76 -31.53 3.92
C PRO A 334 -3.97 -31.92 2.68
N GLY A 335 -2.93 -31.17 2.34
CA GLY A 335 -2.09 -31.40 1.15
C GLY A 335 -2.65 -30.86 -0.17
N ALA A 336 -3.79 -30.15 -0.14
CA ALA A 336 -4.28 -29.43 -1.34
C ALA A 336 -3.29 -28.32 -1.71
N ALA A 337 -3.00 -28.18 -3.00
CA ALA A 337 -2.19 -27.07 -3.52
C ALA A 337 -3.05 -25.80 -3.63
N ALA A 338 -2.61 -24.73 -3.04
CA ALA A 338 -3.30 -23.46 -3.08
C ALA A 338 -3.29 -22.85 -4.49
N ALA A 339 -4.44 -22.30 -4.91
CA ALA A 339 -4.58 -21.51 -6.12
C ALA A 339 -4.95 -20.07 -5.80
N SER A 340 -5.99 -19.84 -4.99
CA SER A 340 -6.33 -18.50 -4.54
C SER A 340 -6.97 -18.52 -3.14
N GLY A 341 -6.85 -17.42 -2.42
CA GLY A 341 -7.56 -17.17 -1.17
C GLY A 341 -8.86 -16.40 -1.39
N GLY A 342 -9.49 -15.94 -0.31
CA GLY A 342 -10.68 -15.09 -0.37
C GLY A 342 -10.44 -13.79 -1.12
N GLY A 343 -9.21 -13.26 -1.08
CA GLY A 343 -8.78 -12.08 -1.82
C GLY A 343 -8.27 -12.35 -3.24
N GLY A 344 -8.61 -13.49 -3.84
CA GLY A 344 -8.05 -13.89 -5.14
C GLY A 344 -6.63 -14.45 -5.02
N ASP A 345 -5.82 -14.24 -6.04
CA ASP A 345 -4.42 -14.62 -6.11
C ASP A 345 -3.49 -13.42 -6.36
N TYR A 346 -4.04 -12.20 -6.38
CA TYR A 346 -3.26 -10.97 -6.60
C TYR A 346 -2.51 -10.53 -5.33
N LEU A 347 -1.86 -9.32 -5.42
CA LEU A 347 -1.06 -8.76 -4.32
C LEU A 347 -1.84 -8.55 -3.00
N SER A 348 -3.17 -8.45 -3.06
CA SER A 348 -4.04 -8.46 -1.87
C SER A 348 -3.91 -9.77 -1.08
N ASN A 349 -4.06 -10.91 -1.76
CA ASN A 349 -3.82 -12.23 -1.17
C ASN A 349 -2.38 -12.37 -0.68
N GLU A 350 -1.40 -11.99 -1.51
CA GLU A 350 0.01 -12.10 -1.15
C GLU A 350 0.37 -11.26 0.07
N SER A 351 -0.19 -10.05 0.23
CA SER A 351 0.03 -9.22 1.41
C SER A 351 -0.47 -9.90 2.69
N MET A 352 -1.67 -10.50 2.66
CA MET A 352 -2.22 -11.27 3.77
C MET A 352 -1.34 -12.49 4.06
N TYR A 353 -0.98 -13.25 3.02
CA TYR A 353 -0.19 -14.46 3.16
C TYR A 353 1.18 -14.16 3.78
N ARG A 354 1.96 -13.23 3.22
CA ARG A 354 3.30 -12.86 3.69
C ARG A 354 3.30 -12.33 5.11
N ALA A 355 2.40 -11.40 5.44
CA ALA A 355 2.31 -10.82 6.77
C ALA A 355 2.01 -11.91 7.83
N ASN A 356 1.07 -12.82 7.54
CA ASN A 356 0.73 -13.90 8.46
C ASN A 356 1.75 -15.03 8.47
N ARG A 357 2.39 -15.36 7.33
CA ARG A 357 3.52 -16.28 7.26
C ARG A 357 4.68 -15.82 8.16
N LEU A 358 5.01 -14.53 8.10
CA LEU A 358 6.03 -13.94 8.97
C LEU A 358 5.64 -14.05 10.45
N ARG A 359 4.40 -13.71 10.80
CA ARG A 359 3.85 -13.84 12.16
C ARG A 359 4.01 -15.27 12.71
N ILE A 360 3.63 -16.26 11.90
CA ILE A 360 3.76 -17.69 12.26
C ILE A 360 5.23 -18.07 12.39
N GLY A 361 6.07 -17.65 11.45
CA GLY A 361 7.51 -17.94 11.46
C GLY A 361 8.25 -17.35 12.67
N LEU A 362 7.79 -16.21 13.18
CA LEU A 362 8.29 -15.60 14.43
C LEU A 362 7.72 -16.25 15.69
N GLY A 363 6.84 -17.28 15.57
CA GLY A 363 6.21 -17.96 16.72
C GLY A 363 5.06 -17.16 17.36
N LEU A 364 4.61 -16.07 16.74
CA LEU A 364 3.54 -15.19 17.26
C LEU A 364 2.15 -15.71 16.87
N THR A 365 1.90 -17.00 17.07
CA THR A 365 0.69 -17.68 16.60
C THR A 365 -0.60 -17.21 17.29
N THR A 366 -0.51 -16.62 18.48
CA THR A 366 -1.65 -16.04 19.22
C THR A 366 -1.97 -14.60 18.84
N LEU A 367 -1.09 -13.92 18.10
CA LEU A 367 -1.34 -12.56 17.61
C LEU A 367 -2.44 -12.61 16.51
N PRO A 368 -3.56 -11.89 16.66
CA PRO A 368 -4.56 -11.79 15.61
C PRO A 368 -4.00 -11.13 14.35
N GLY A 369 -4.29 -11.73 13.19
CA GLY A 369 -3.86 -11.21 11.88
C GLY A 369 -4.74 -11.71 10.74
N GLY A 370 -4.90 -10.89 9.71
CA GLY A 370 -5.70 -11.21 8.53
C GLY A 370 -5.87 -10.03 7.59
N HIS A 371 -6.88 -10.12 6.73
CA HIS A 371 -7.11 -9.17 5.64
C HIS A 371 -8.55 -8.67 5.60
N VAL A 372 -8.70 -7.40 5.21
CA VAL A 372 -10.00 -6.78 4.94
C VAL A 372 -9.95 -6.11 3.56
N HIS A 373 -10.87 -6.50 2.68
CA HIS A 373 -11.15 -5.76 1.47
C HIS A 373 -12.10 -4.61 1.71
N THR A 374 -11.77 -3.45 1.15
CA THR A 374 -12.69 -2.33 1.04
C THR A 374 -13.57 -2.48 -0.22
N PRO A 375 -14.76 -1.85 -0.26
CA PRO A 375 -15.52 -1.76 -1.50
C PRO A 375 -14.71 -1.16 -2.65
N VAL A 376 -15.02 -1.57 -3.88
CA VAL A 376 -14.50 -0.94 -5.09
C VAL A 376 -14.98 0.51 -5.15
N LEU A 377 -14.06 1.41 -5.46
CA LEU A 377 -14.33 2.82 -5.71
C LEU A 377 -14.30 3.10 -7.21
N ASP A 378 -15.46 3.43 -7.78
CA ASP A 378 -15.58 3.72 -9.20
C ASP A 378 -14.93 5.06 -9.57
N ASN A 379 -14.12 5.08 -10.61
CA ASN A 379 -13.45 6.29 -11.09
C ASN A 379 -14.42 7.18 -11.89
N PRO A 380 -14.33 8.51 -11.76
CA PRO A 380 -15.07 9.41 -12.64
C PRO A 380 -14.45 9.41 -14.04
N ALA A 381 -15.26 9.19 -15.07
CA ALA A 381 -14.80 9.16 -16.45
C ALA A 381 -14.34 10.53 -16.95
N GLY A 382 -13.11 10.63 -17.49
CA GLY A 382 -12.60 11.80 -18.18
C GLY A 382 -12.32 13.05 -17.32
N VAL A 383 -12.42 12.93 -15.97
CA VAL A 383 -12.09 14.00 -15.02
C VAL A 383 -11.28 13.45 -13.84
N LEU A 384 -10.55 14.30 -13.15
CA LEU A 384 -9.75 13.87 -12.01
C LEU A 384 -10.60 13.51 -10.79
N THR A 385 -11.67 14.26 -10.56
CA THR A 385 -12.55 14.07 -9.40
C THR A 385 -13.96 14.60 -9.71
N ASN A 386 -14.94 14.16 -8.94
CA ASN A 386 -16.27 14.75 -8.85
C ASN A 386 -16.85 14.52 -7.44
N ALA A 387 -17.96 15.19 -7.12
CA ALA A 387 -18.54 15.14 -5.78
C ALA A 387 -18.97 13.72 -5.34
N GLN A 388 -19.47 12.89 -6.28
CA GLN A 388 -19.86 11.51 -5.96
C GLN A 388 -18.65 10.65 -5.58
N PHE A 389 -17.61 10.69 -6.41
CA PHE A 389 -16.35 9.97 -6.17
C PHE A 389 -15.71 10.35 -4.82
N GLU A 390 -15.69 11.63 -4.48
CA GLU A 390 -15.17 12.10 -3.20
C GLU A 390 -16.02 11.64 -2.01
N SER A 391 -17.36 11.65 -2.17
CA SER A 391 -18.30 11.18 -1.16
C SER A 391 -18.17 9.67 -0.92
N ASP A 392 -18.07 8.88 -2.00
CA ASP A 392 -17.95 7.42 -1.91
C ASP A 392 -16.63 7.03 -1.29
N ARG A 393 -15.51 7.63 -1.74
CA ARG A 393 -14.19 7.43 -1.12
C ARG A 393 -14.22 7.75 0.37
N LYS A 394 -14.78 8.90 0.75
CA LYS A 394 -14.90 9.27 2.16
C LYS A 394 -15.69 8.23 2.96
N SER A 395 -16.82 7.78 2.44
CA SER A 395 -17.68 6.80 3.11
C SER A 395 -16.97 5.46 3.32
N ILE A 396 -16.25 4.97 2.30
CA ILE A 396 -15.46 3.74 2.39
C ILE A 396 -14.33 3.91 3.41
N VAL A 397 -13.59 5.01 3.35
CA VAL A 397 -12.45 5.26 4.25
C VAL A 397 -12.90 5.41 5.70
N ASP A 398 -13.95 6.17 5.96
CA ASP A 398 -14.49 6.33 7.32
C ASP A 398 -14.93 4.99 7.91
N GLN A 399 -15.59 4.16 7.11
CA GLN A 399 -16.00 2.82 7.56
C GLN A 399 -14.79 1.90 7.76
N THR A 400 -13.76 1.99 6.93
CA THR A 400 -12.50 1.25 7.12
C THR A 400 -11.86 1.60 8.47
N VAL A 401 -11.77 2.89 8.79
CA VAL A 401 -11.26 3.37 10.08
C VAL A 401 -12.07 2.78 11.25
N ASN A 402 -13.39 2.78 11.14
CA ASN A 402 -14.28 2.20 12.16
C ASN A 402 -14.11 0.67 12.28
N ILE A 403 -13.89 -0.05 11.17
CA ILE A 403 -13.62 -1.51 11.20
C ILE A 403 -12.30 -1.79 11.93
N VAL A 404 -11.24 -1.04 11.64
CA VAL A 404 -9.94 -1.19 12.34
C VAL A 404 -10.08 -0.88 13.83
N GLN A 405 -10.82 0.16 14.19
CA GLN A 405 -11.11 0.50 15.57
C GLN A 405 -11.90 -0.62 16.28
N ALA A 406 -12.93 -1.17 15.63
CA ALA A 406 -13.72 -2.29 16.17
C ALA A 406 -12.88 -3.55 16.37
N ALA A 407 -12.00 -3.88 15.41
CA ALA A 407 -11.07 -4.99 15.53
C ALA A 407 -10.09 -4.80 16.70
N GLY A 408 -9.50 -3.60 16.82
CA GLY A 408 -8.62 -3.26 17.93
C GLY A 408 -9.33 -3.27 19.29
N ALA A 409 -10.61 -2.87 19.35
CA ALA A 409 -11.40 -2.98 20.58
C ALA A 409 -11.66 -4.45 20.99
N ALA A 410 -11.87 -5.32 20.01
CA ALA A 410 -12.21 -6.73 20.24
C ALA A 410 -11.04 -7.61 20.70
N VAL A 411 -9.79 -7.24 20.39
CA VAL A 411 -8.62 -7.99 20.85
C VAL A 411 -8.33 -7.73 22.34
N PRO A 412 -7.79 -8.71 23.09
CA PRO A 412 -7.46 -8.52 24.50
C PRO A 412 -6.35 -7.50 24.71
N ASN A 413 -6.29 -6.89 25.89
CA ASN A 413 -5.10 -6.18 26.33
C ASN A 413 -3.98 -7.19 26.56
N ILE A 414 -2.82 -6.97 25.96
CA ILE A 414 -1.64 -7.76 26.29
C ILE A 414 -1.12 -7.19 27.62
N SER A 415 -1.30 -7.95 28.70
CA SER A 415 -0.65 -7.63 29.98
C SER A 415 0.86 -7.87 29.83
N HIS A 416 1.64 -6.86 30.13
CA HIS A 416 3.11 -6.94 30.21
C HIS A 416 3.56 -7.63 31.50
#